data_7b2d07f638e5d2e16f60b1ddb6d64b37
#
_entry.id   7b2d07f638e5d2e16f60b1ddb6d64b37
#
_cell.length_a   1.000
_cell.length_b   1.000
_cell.length_c   1.000
_cell.angle_alpha   90.00
_cell.angle_beta   90.00
_cell.angle_gamma   90.00
#
_symmetry.space_group_name_H-M   'P 1'
#
loop_
_entity.id
_entity.type
_entity.pdbx_description
1 polymer ?
#
loop_
_entity_poly.entity_id
_entity_poly.type
_entity_poly.pdbx_seq_one_letter_code
_entity_poly.pdbx_strand_id
1 'polypeptide(L)'
;MTSFLHIACQDKEQLIGFVDVVSNNVTDAYIQDLMVHPNVQGKGIGTALMNRAIALLKEKHIYMISVIFEEKLFPFYKRFGFQNMLSGQLQTYI
;
A
#
# COMPACT_ATOMS: atom_id res chain seq x y z
N MET A 1 -3.26 -7.34 -14.58
CA MET A 1 -3.63 -7.47 -13.14
C MET A 1 -5.06 -7.93 -13.04
N THR A 2 -5.26 -9.02 -12.35
CA THR A 2 -6.58 -9.64 -12.30
C THR A 2 -7.17 -9.68 -10.91
N SER A 3 -6.42 -9.22 -9.90
CA SER A 3 -6.87 -9.27 -8.52
C SER A 3 -6.77 -7.90 -7.88
N PHE A 4 -7.73 -7.61 -7.03
CA PHE A 4 -7.80 -6.36 -6.30
C PHE A 4 -8.05 -6.67 -4.83
N LEU A 5 -7.22 -6.10 -3.95
CA LEU A 5 -7.38 -6.24 -2.52
C LEU A 5 -7.58 -4.86 -1.92
N HIS A 6 -8.67 -4.70 -1.18
CA HIS A 6 -8.98 -3.45 -0.50
C HIS A 6 -9.12 -3.73 0.98
N ILE A 7 -8.33 -3.03 1.79
CA ILE A 7 -8.38 -3.13 3.25
C ILE A 7 -8.76 -1.77 3.79
N ALA A 8 -9.84 -1.72 4.55
CA ALA A 8 -10.34 -0.48 5.12
C ALA A 8 -10.30 -0.51 6.64
N CYS A 9 -10.06 0.64 7.21
CA CYS A 9 -10.14 0.85 8.65
C CYS A 9 -11.28 1.83 8.92
N GLN A 10 -12.21 1.42 9.77
CA GLN A 10 -13.38 2.23 10.10
C GLN A 10 -13.45 2.46 11.60
N ASP A 11 -13.93 3.63 11.98
CA ASP A 11 -14.28 3.95 13.35
C ASP A 11 -15.75 4.30 13.37
N LYS A 12 -16.55 3.45 14.05
CA LYS A 12 -18.01 3.53 13.99
C LYS A 12 -18.46 3.36 12.55
N GLU A 13 -19.07 4.34 11.93
CA GLU A 13 -19.50 4.25 10.55
C GLU A 13 -18.63 5.09 9.62
N GLN A 14 -17.54 5.65 10.14
CA GLN A 14 -16.68 6.52 9.36
C GLN A 14 -15.44 5.77 8.87
N LEU A 15 -15.18 5.88 7.57
CA LEU A 15 -13.95 5.37 6.99
C LEU A 15 -12.79 6.28 7.40
N ILE A 16 -11.80 5.74 8.09
CA ILE A 16 -10.65 6.53 8.56
C ILE A 16 -9.36 6.19 7.84
N GLY A 17 -9.33 5.13 7.06
CA GLY A 17 -8.15 4.80 6.26
C GLY A 17 -8.39 3.59 5.39
N PHE A 18 -7.59 3.44 4.33
CA PHE A 18 -7.65 2.26 3.50
C PHE A 18 -6.34 2.08 2.74
N VAL A 19 -6.13 0.87 2.26
CA VAL A 19 -5.05 0.55 1.33
C VAL A 19 -5.60 -0.32 0.20
N ASP A 20 -5.22 0.01 -1.03
CA ASP A 20 -5.62 -0.72 -2.22
C ASP A 20 -4.40 -1.38 -2.85
N VAL A 21 -4.56 -2.65 -3.22
CA VAL A 21 -3.49 -3.46 -3.79
C VAL A 21 -4.01 -4.14 -5.06
N VAL A 22 -3.22 -4.08 -6.12
CA VAL A 22 -3.48 -4.87 -7.34
C VAL A 22 -2.40 -5.93 -7.46
N SER A 23 -2.79 -7.10 -7.93
CA SER A 23 -1.89 -8.25 -7.98
C SER A 23 -2.23 -9.15 -9.16
N ASN A 24 -1.20 -9.85 -9.68
CA ASN A 24 -1.42 -10.91 -10.65
C ASN A 24 -1.75 -12.25 -9.97
N ASN A 25 -1.83 -12.27 -8.64
CA ASN A 25 -2.11 -13.45 -7.81
C ASN A 25 -1.09 -14.57 -7.93
N VAL A 26 0.06 -14.32 -8.53
CA VAL A 26 1.10 -15.34 -8.73
C VAL A 26 2.40 -14.90 -8.09
N THR A 27 2.97 -13.78 -8.54
CA THR A 27 4.29 -13.35 -8.11
C THR A 27 4.33 -11.93 -7.58
N ASP A 28 3.52 -11.03 -8.12
CA ASP A 28 3.71 -9.59 -7.92
C ASP A 28 2.44 -8.92 -7.41
N ALA A 29 2.64 -7.92 -6.57
CA ALA A 29 1.58 -7.02 -6.12
C ALA A 29 2.10 -5.60 -6.12
N TYR A 30 1.20 -4.67 -6.36
CA TYR A 30 1.49 -3.24 -6.35
C TYR A 30 0.53 -2.56 -5.39
N ILE A 31 1.08 -1.88 -4.39
CA ILE A 31 0.28 -1.08 -3.47
C ILE A 31 -0.04 0.22 -4.19
N GLN A 32 -1.29 0.36 -4.59
CA GLN A 32 -1.72 1.46 -5.43
C GLN A 32 -2.03 2.71 -4.64
N ASP A 33 -2.78 2.56 -3.55
CA ASP A 33 -3.18 3.68 -2.72
C ASP A 33 -3.10 3.31 -1.25
N LEU A 34 -2.63 4.25 -0.45
CA LEU A 34 -2.71 4.20 1.00
C LEU A 34 -3.20 5.55 1.46
N MET A 35 -4.33 5.57 2.14
CA MET A 35 -4.90 6.82 2.64
C MET A 35 -5.32 6.69 4.09
N VAL A 36 -5.06 7.76 4.85
CA VAL A 36 -5.49 7.88 6.23
C VAL A 36 -6.15 9.23 6.40
N HIS A 37 -7.32 9.25 7.00
CA HIS A 37 -8.05 10.48 7.22
C HIS A 37 -7.18 11.49 7.98
N PRO A 38 -7.15 12.77 7.55
CA PRO A 38 -6.27 13.77 8.18
C PRO A 38 -6.41 13.89 9.69
N ASN A 39 -7.61 13.71 10.21
CA ASN A 39 -7.87 13.87 11.64
C ASN A 39 -7.27 12.77 12.51
N VAL A 40 -6.85 11.66 11.90
CA VAL A 40 -6.32 10.52 12.64
C VAL A 40 -4.92 10.12 12.16
N GLN A 41 -4.27 10.95 11.36
CA GLN A 41 -2.88 10.71 10.97
C GLN A 41 -1.98 10.79 12.20
N GLY A 42 -0.89 10.02 12.17
CA GLY A 42 0.03 9.97 13.29
C GLY A 42 -0.36 9.02 14.40
N LYS A 43 -1.46 8.28 14.24
CA LYS A 43 -1.93 7.33 15.25
C LYS A 43 -1.64 5.86 14.89
N GLY A 44 -0.79 5.64 13.89
CA GLY A 44 -0.39 4.28 13.51
C GLY A 44 -1.34 3.55 12.59
N ILE A 45 -2.37 4.21 12.06
CA ILE A 45 -3.34 3.56 11.18
C ILE A 45 -2.69 3.14 9.86
N GLY A 46 -1.87 4.03 9.27
CA GLY A 46 -1.14 3.70 8.04
C GLY A 46 -0.23 2.50 8.24
N THR A 47 0.46 2.44 9.37
CA THR A 47 1.32 1.31 9.71
C THR A 47 0.52 0.02 9.84
N ALA A 48 -0.63 0.08 10.51
CA ALA A 48 -1.49 -1.09 10.66
C ALA A 48 -2.02 -1.59 9.32
N LEU A 49 -2.44 -0.67 8.45
CA LEU A 49 -2.92 -1.03 7.11
C LEU A 49 -1.82 -1.68 6.29
N MET A 50 -0.62 -1.13 6.30
CA MET A 50 0.51 -1.70 5.57
C MET A 50 0.88 -3.07 6.10
N ASN A 51 0.96 -3.23 7.42
CA ASN A 51 1.26 -4.52 8.01
C ASN A 51 0.23 -5.57 7.63
N ARG A 52 -1.05 -5.20 7.62
CA ARG A 52 -2.11 -6.12 7.25
C ARG A 52 -2.02 -6.51 5.77
N ALA A 53 -1.78 -5.54 4.90
CA ALA A 53 -1.63 -5.80 3.47
C ALA A 53 -0.45 -6.73 3.19
N ILE A 54 0.70 -6.45 3.79
CA ILE A 54 1.90 -7.26 3.60
C ILE A 54 1.67 -8.68 4.13
N ALA A 55 1.03 -8.82 5.30
CA ALA A 55 0.75 -10.13 5.86
C ALA A 55 -0.14 -10.97 4.95
N LEU A 56 -1.20 -10.36 4.40
CA LEU A 56 -2.10 -11.05 3.49
C LEU A 56 -1.40 -11.45 2.19
N LEU A 57 -0.52 -10.59 1.68
CA LEU A 57 0.23 -10.91 0.47
C LEU A 57 1.24 -12.03 0.71
N LYS A 58 1.87 -12.06 1.88
CA LYS A 58 2.75 -13.17 2.25
C LYS A 58 1.99 -14.48 2.36
N GLU A 59 0.79 -14.47 2.91
CA GLU A 59 -0.07 -15.64 2.95
C GLU A 59 -0.35 -16.20 1.56
N LYS A 60 -0.49 -15.32 0.58
CA LYS A 60 -0.74 -15.70 -0.81
C LYS A 60 0.53 -16.06 -1.56
N HIS A 61 1.67 -16.06 -0.87
CA HIS A 61 2.97 -16.35 -1.47
C HIS A 61 3.34 -15.37 -2.59
N ILE A 62 2.94 -14.13 -2.46
CA ILE A 62 3.34 -13.09 -3.41
C ILE A 62 4.80 -12.77 -3.15
N TYR A 63 5.59 -12.87 -4.21
CA TYR A 63 7.05 -12.76 -4.15
C TYR A 63 7.52 -11.30 -4.08
N MET A 64 6.93 -10.44 -4.89
CA MET A 64 7.40 -9.06 -5.03
C MET A 64 6.28 -8.09 -4.73
N ILE A 65 6.52 -7.20 -3.77
CA ILE A 65 5.56 -6.14 -3.42
C ILE A 65 6.22 -4.82 -3.75
N SER A 66 5.56 -4.02 -4.58
CA SER A 66 6.07 -2.73 -5.02
C SER A 66 5.15 -1.60 -4.56
N VAL A 67 5.73 -0.43 -4.35
CA VAL A 67 5.00 0.79 -4.03
C VAL A 67 5.75 1.96 -4.64
N ILE A 68 5.01 2.94 -5.14
CA ILE A 68 5.59 4.19 -5.65
C ILE A 68 5.19 5.29 -4.68
N PHE A 69 6.16 6.08 -4.23
CA PHE A 69 5.92 7.12 -3.25
C PHE A 69 6.86 8.29 -3.47
N GLU A 70 6.49 9.43 -2.91
CA GLU A 70 7.37 10.60 -2.91
C GLU A 70 8.53 10.37 -1.96
N GLU A 71 9.69 10.96 -2.29
CA GLU A 71 10.91 10.77 -1.52
C GLU A 71 10.73 11.06 -0.03
N LYS A 72 9.94 12.07 0.30
CA LYS A 72 9.71 12.44 1.70
C LYS A 72 9.04 11.34 2.51
N LEU A 73 8.41 10.38 1.85
CA LEU A 73 7.72 9.27 2.51
C LEU A 73 8.61 8.04 2.68
N PHE A 74 9.83 8.08 2.16
CA PHE A 74 10.72 6.93 2.27
C PHE A 74 10.93 6.46 3.71
N PRO A 75 11.12 7.34 4.71
CA PRO A 75 11.28 6.86 6.08
C PRO A 75 10.12 6.00 6.56
N PHE A 76 8.89 6.29 6.12
CA PHE A 76 7.73 5.48 6.46
C PHE A 76 7.82 4.10 5.80
N TYR A 77 8.06 4.05 4.49
CA TYR A 77 8.07 2.78 3.76
C TYR A 77 9.30 1.92 4.09
N LYS A 78 10.43 2.56 4.40
CA LYS A 78 11.64 1.85 4.78
C LYS A 78 11.42 0.94 5.98
N ARG A 79 10.55 1.33 6.90
CA ARG A 79 10.27 0.54 8.11
C ARG A 79 9.70 -0.84 7.81
N PHE A 80 9.07 -1.00 6.65
CA PHE A 80 8.49 -2.28 6.23
C PHE A 80 9.45 -3.12 5.40
N GLY A 81 10.64 -2.61 5.13
CA GLY A 81 11.64 -3.33 4.36
C GLY A 81 11.71 -2.93 2.90
N PHE A 82 10.98 -1.91 2.49
CA PHE A 82 11.06 -1.43 1.10
C PHE A 82 12.41 -0.78 0.87
N GLN A 83 12.98 -1.07 -0.30
CA GLN A 83 14.23 -0.48 -0.74
C GLN A 83 13.97 0.47 -1.91
N ASN A 84 14.82 1.49 -2.03
CA ASN A 84 14.70 2.42 -3.13
C ASN A 84 15.06 1.76 -4.45
N MET A 85 14.24 2.00 -5.46
CA MET A 85 14.52 1.59 -6.82
C MET A 85 14.14 2.71 -7.75
N LEU A 86 14.84 2.81 -8.87
CA LEU A 86 14.42 3.72 -9.91
C LEU A 86 13.14 3.22 -10.55
N SER A 87 12.21 4.13 -10.75
CA SER A 87 11.01 3.81 -11.50
C SER A 87 10.71 4.94 -12.45
N GLY A 88 9.96 4.64 -13.48
CA GLY A 88 9.55 5.62 -14.45
C GLY A 88 8.06 5.61 -14.65
N GLN A 89 7.51 6.75 -14.99
CA GLN A 89 6.12 6.89 -15.35
C GLN A 89 6.03 7.53 -16.71
N LEU A 90 5.24 6.94 -17.58
CA LEU A 90 4.95 7.52 -18.89
C LEU A 90 3.48 7.88 -18.90
N GLN A 91 3.21 9.15 -19.08
CA GLN A 91 1.84 9.63 -19.16
C GLN A 91 1.46 9.71 -20.63
N THR A 92 0.57 8.82 -21.05
CA THR A 92 0.20 8.68 -22.47
C THR A 92 -1.02 9.51 -22.85
N TYR A 93 -1.75 9.96 -21.88
CA TYR A 93 -2.89 10.84 -22.12
C TYR A 93 -2.46 12.28 -22.24
N ILE A 94 -2.97 12.94 -23.22
CA ILE A 94 -2.71 14.37 -23.43
C ILE A 94 -4.00 15.13 -23.64
#